data_0215538a22e66f8e3af196f932f3a9cb
#
_entry.id   0215538a22e66f8e3af196f932f3a9cb
#
_cell.length_a   1.000
_cell.length_b   1.000
_cell.length_c   1.000
_cell.angle_alpha   90.00
_cell.angle_beta   90.00
_cell.angle_gamma   90.00
#
_symmetry.space_group_name_H-M   'P 1'
#
loop_
_entity.id
_entity.type
_entity.pdbx_description
1 polymer ?
#
loop_
_entity_poly.entity_id
_entity_poly.type
_entity_poly.pdbx_seq_one_letter_code
_entity_poly.pdbx_strand_id
1 'polypeptide(L)'
;MPITFENFKGSYLKKGKPIYVPNDFSLDLGKKLLRKVSRRYKFDPFFYHFKDGSHVVALHKHRENKFFCRVDIQRFFYSIKRNRVKRHLKAIGVPKPEYYAKWSTVRNPYPGGGYVLPYGFRQSPILASLILSESPVGIYLRGLPATITKSVFMDDICLSGMD
;
A
#
# COMPACT_ATOMS: atom_id res chain seq x y z
N MET A 1 -29.81 -5.38 18.67
CA MET A 1 -29.07 -4.80 17.54
C MET A 1 -27.85 -5.67 17.27
N PRO A 2 -27.59 -6.13 16.03
CA PRO A 2 -26.36 -6.84 15.76
C PRO A 2 -25.20 -5.86 16.03
N ILE A 3 -24.26 -6.23 16.90
CA ILE A 3 -23.03 -5.49 17.11
C ILE A 3 -22.26 -5.59 15.80
N THR A 4 -22.33 -4.55 14.99
CA THR A 4 -21.45 -4.41 13.82
C THR A 4 -20.05 -4.23 14.37
N PHE A 5 -19.24 -5.25 14.21
CA PHE A 5 -17.88 -5.26 14.67
C PHE A 5 -17.03 -4.42 13.72
N GLU A 6 -16.96 -3.13 14.00
CA GLU A 6 -16.25 -2.16 13.18
C GLU A 6 -14.85 -1.92 13.72
N ASN A 7 -13.88 -1.91 12.83
CA ASN A 7 -12.47 -1.64 13.13
C ASN A 7 -12.13 -0.14 13.02
N PHE A 8 -13.14 0.73 12.94
CA PHE A 8 -13.00 2.19 12.85
C PHE A 8 -14.05 2.90 13.72
N LYS A 9 -13.77 4.14 14.09
CA LYS A 9 -14.68 5.01 14.88
C LYS A 9 -15.68 5.75 14.01
N GLY A 10 -15.30 6.03 12.76
CA GLY A 10 -16.10 6.78 11.81
C GLY A 10 -15.38 6.93 10.48
N SER A 11 -16.03 7.57 9.52
CA SER A 11 -15.46 7.88 8.21
C SER A 11 -15.91 9.26 7.74
N TYR A 12 -15.12 9.89 6.88
CA TYR A 12 -15.44 11.15 6.25
C TYR A 12 -14.97 11.14 4.80
N LEU A 13 -15.54 12.04 3.99
CA LEU A 13 -15.12 12.20 2.60
C LEU A 13 -14.00 13.23 2.48
N LYS A 14 -12.92 12.87 1.77
CA LYS A 14 -11.87 13.80 1.36
C LYS A 14 -11.64 13.69 -0.13
N LYS A 15 -11.91 14.76 -0.87
CA LYS A 15 -11.84 14.79 -2.34
C LYS A 15 -12.62 13.61 -2.98
N GLY A 16 -13.83 13.36 -2.49
CA GLY A 16 -14.70 12.29 -2.96
C GLY A 16 -14.29 10.86 -2.58
N LYS A 17 -13.21 10.68 -1.80
CA LYS A 17 -12.75 9.37 -1.32
C LYS A 17 -13.12 9.19 0.15
N PRO A 18 -13.75 8.08 0.57
CA PRO A 18 -13.97 7.78 1.99
C PRO A 18 -12.63 7.59 2.71
N ILE A 19 -12.47 8.25 3.85
CA ILE A 19 -11.31 8.08 4.74
C ILE A 19 -11.84 7.52 6.05
N TYR A 20 -11.26 6.43 6.52
CA TYR A 20 -11.69 5.75 7.74
C TYR A 20 -10.79 6.12 8.91
N VAL A 21 -11.40 6.49 10.04
CA VAL A 21 -10.69 6.78 11.29
C VAL A 21 -10.61 5.48 12.10
N PRO A 22 -9.44 4.84 12.23
CA PRO A 22 -9.32 3.58 12.96
C PRO A 22 -9.66 3.77 14.45
N ASN A 23 -10.24 2.76 15.09
CA ASN A 23 -10.35 2.72 16.52
C ASN A 23 -9.01 2.36 17.18
N ASP A 24 -8.93 2.44 18.52
CA ASP A 24 -7.67 2.24 19.26
C ASP A 24 -7.11 0.84 19.07
N PHE A 25 -7.98 -0.17 19.02
CA PHE A 25 -7.59 -1.54 18.71
C PHE A 25 -6.92 -1.64 17.33
N SER A 26 -7.51 -1.03 16.31
CA SER A 26 -6.96 -1.04 14.94
C SER A 26 -5.67 -0.24 14.81
N LEU A 27 -5.50 0.82 15.61
CA LEU A 27 -4.24 1.57 15.68
C LEU A 27 -3.10 0.71 16.22
N ASP A 28 -3.35 -0.03 17.33
CA ASP A 28 -2.34 -0.90 17.93
C ASP A 28 -2.04 -2.12 17.05
N LEU A 29 -3.06 -2.71 16.46
CA LEU A 29 -2.91 -3.78 15.49
C LEU A 29 -2.07 -3.31 14.30
N GLY A 30 -2.32 -2.11 13.79
CA GLY A 30 -1.57 -1.50 12.71
C GLY A 30 -0.09 -1.35 13.05
N LYS A 31 0.24 -0.84 14.24
CA LYS A 31 1.64 -0.75 14.74
C LYS A 31 2.32 -2.11 14.79
N LYS A 32 1.63 -3.12 15.33
CA LYS A 32 2.15 -4.50 15.43
C LYS A 32 2.39 -5.10 14.03
N LEU A 33 1.46 -4.89 13.11
CA LEU A 33 1.56 -5.43 11.75
C LEU A 33 2.68 -4.76 10.95
N LEU A 34 2.84 -3.43 11.05
CA LEU A 34 3.96 -2.71 10.47
C LEU A 34 5.30 -3.34 10.85
N ARG A 35 5.53 -3.54 12.15
CA ARG A 35 6.77 -4.19 12.65
C ARG A 35 6.95 -5.61 12.12
N LYS A 36 5.86 -6.39 12.02
CA LYS A 36 5.90 -7.77 11.51
C LYS A 36 6.27 -7.82 10.03
N VAL A 37 5.69 -6.95 9.21
CA VAL A 37 5.97 -6.86 7.77
C VAL A 37 7.39 -6.36 7.55
N SER A 38 7.80 -5.25 8.18
CA SER A 38 9.14 -4.67 8.02
C SER A 38 10.29 -5.61 8.41
N ARG A 39 10.04 -6.54 9.36
CA ARG A 39 11.04 -7.56 9.75
C ARG A 39 11.12 -8.74 8.78
N ARG A 40 10.10 -8.98 7.97
CA ARG A 40 9.96 -10.16 7.12
C ARG A 40 10.12 -9.87 5.64
N TYR A 41 9.90 -8.63 5.26
CA TYR A 41 9.93 -8.21 3.87
C TYR A 41 10.84 -6.99 3.69
N LYS A 42 11.78 -7.10 2.74
CA LYS A 42 12.66 -6.02 2.34
C LYS A 42 12.18 -5.47 1.01
N PHE A 43 11.73 -4.24 1.03
CA PHE A 43 11.31 -3.54 -0.21
C PHE A 43 12.51 -3.20 -1.08
N ASP A 44 12.28 -3.19 -2.39
CA ASP A 44 13.28 -2.74 -3.35
C ASP A 44 13.69 -1.27 -3.09
N PRO A 45 14.92 -0.88 -3.46
CA PRO A 45 15.44 0.47 -3.22
C PRO A 45 14.60 1.59 -3.87
N PHE A 46 13.78 1.28 -4.86
CA PHE A 46 12.93 2.25 -5.55
C PHE A 46 11.54 2.46 -4.88
N PHE A 47 11.22 1.80 -3.76
CA PHE A 47 10.08 2.13 -2.92
C PHE A 47 10.45 3.21 -1.91
N TYR A 48 9.92 4.43 -2.09
CA TYR A 48 10.40 5.61 -1.36
C TYR A 48 9.55 6.01 -0.16
N HIS A 49 8.30 5.60 -0.05
CA HIS A 49 7.44 6.09 1.03
C HIS A 49 7.81 5.57 2.45
N PHE A 50 8.76 4.62 2.54
CA PHE A 50 9.33 4.15 3.81
C PHE A 50 10.70 4.75 4.13
N LYS A 51 11.19 5.65 3.30
CA LYS A 51 12.52 6.27 3.46
C LYS A 51 12.39 7.68 4.00
N ASP A 52 13.40 8.09 4.76
CA ASP A 52 13.55 9.48 5.15
C ASP A 52 13.67 10.37 3.91
N GLY A 53 13.01 11.54 3.96
CA GLY A 53 12.92 12.43 2.80
C GLY A 53 11.92 11.99 1.72
N SER A 54 11.43 10.74 1.78
CA SER A 54 10.23 10.25 1.09
C SER A 54 10.11 10.70 -0.39
N HIS A 55 9.05 11.44 -0.74
CA HIS A 55 8.78 11.89 -2.10
C HIS A 55 9.81 12.89 -2.64
N VAL A 56 10.41 13.72 -1.79
CA VAL A 56 11.44 14.68 -2.21
C VAL A 56 12.68 13.93 -2.73
N VAL A 57 13.13 12.92 -1.99
CA VAL A 57 14.29 12.09 -2.40
C VAL A 57 13.95 11.32 -3.68
N ALA A 58 12.71 10.84 -3.82
CA ALA A 58 12.28 10.19 -5.05
C ALA A 58 12.39 11.13 -6.26
N LEU A 59 11.87 12.36 -6.14
CA LEU A 59 11.93 13.35 -7.21
C LEU A 59 13.37 13.74 -7.59
N HIS A 60 14.25 13.90 -6.58
CA HIS A 60 15.67 14.21 -6.84
C HIS A 60 16.38 13.16 -7.69
N LYS A 61 15.97 11.88 -7.63
CA LYS A 61 16.57 10.82 -8.47
C LYS A 61 16.28 11.00 -9.96
N HIS A 62 15.20 11.69 -10.29
CA HIS A 62 14.77 11.89 -11.68
C HIS A 62 15.27 13.20 -12.31
N ARG A 63 15.77 14.15 -11.55
CA ARG A 63 16.00 15.55 -11.98
C ARG A 63 16.97 15.71 -13.17
N GLU A 64 17.91 14.78 -13.32
CA GLU A 64 18.92 14.83 -14.38
C GLU A 64 18.45 14.15 -15.70
N ASN A 65 17.28 13.50 -15.69
CA ASN A 65 16.73 12.81 -16.84
C ASN A 65 15.88 13.76 -17.71
N LYS A 66 15.77 13.43 -19.01
CA LYS A 66 15.03 14.26 -20.00
C LYS A 66 13.60 13.77 -20.24
N PHE A 67 13.40 12.46 -20.19
CA PHE A 67 12.10 11.84 -20.49
C PHE A 67 11.48 11.25 -19.23
N PHE A 68 10.18 11.46 -19.06
CA PHE A 68 9.45 11.07 -17.87
C PHE A 68 8.16 10.37 -18.22
N CYS A 69 7.84 9.32 -17.48
CA CYS A 69 6.56 8.67 -17.48
C CYS A 69 6.06 8.57 -16.02
N ARG A 70 4.86 9.07 -15.75
CA ARG A 70 4.19 8.93 -14.46
C ARG A 70 2.91 8.12 -14.63
N VAL A 71 2.76 7.12 -13.79
CA VAL A 71 1.58 6.25 -13.73
C VAL A 71 0.98 6.33 -12.34
N ASP A 72 -0.33 6.56 -12.26
CA ASP A 72 -1.13 6.56 -11.04
C ASP A 72 -2.05 5.34 -11.02
N ILE A 73 -2.12 4.63 -9.91
CA ILE A 73 -2.99 3.47 -9.76
C ILE A 73 -4.34 3.92 -9.19
N GLN A 74 -5.35 3.93 -10.05
CA GLN A 74 -6.70 4.33 -9.67
C GLN A 74 -7.22 3.52 -8.49
N ARG A 75 -7.75 4.21 -7.47
CA ARG A 75 -8.34 3.59 -6.27
C ARG A 75 -7.41 2.57 -5.61
N PHE A 76 -6.12 2.86 -5.54
CA PHE A 76 -5.07 1.92 -5.14
C PHE A 76 -5.44 1.04 -3.95
N PHE A 77 -5.75 1.62 -2.77
CA PHE A 77 -6.12 0.83 -1.60
C PHE A 77 -7.41 0.05 -1.79
N TYR A 78 -8.44 0.66 -2.37
CA TYR A 78 -9.74 0.01 -2.59
C TYR A 78 -9.73 -1.07 -3.67
N SER A 79 -8.69 -1.15 -4.50
CA SER A 79 -8.48 -2.26 -5.43
C SER A 79 -7.94 -3.52 -4.75
N ILE A 80 -7.47 -3.42 -3.51
CA ILE A 80 -6.82 -4.50 -2.79
C ILE A 80 -7.80 -5.20 -1.85
N LYS A 81 -8.26 -6.37 -2.27
CA LYS A 81 -9.22 -7.21 -1.52
C LYS A 81 -8.55 -7.92 -0.35
N ARG A 82 -9.32 -8.18 0.73
CA ARG A 82 -8.90 -8.91 1.95
C ARG A 82 -8.15 -10.20 1.65
N ASN A 83 -8.64 -11.02 0.72
CA ASN A 83 -8.00 -12.29 0.38
C ASN A 83 -6.60 -12.10 -0.22
N ARG A 84 -6.36 -11.00 -0.93
CA ARG A 84 -5.04 -10.65 -1.45
C ARG A 84 -4.10 -10.27 -0.31
N VAL A 85 -4.55 -9.46 0.65
CA VAL A 85 -3.80 -9.15 1.88
C VAL A 85 -3.42 -10.43 2.63
N LYS A 86 -4.40 -11.32 2.89
CA LYS A 86 -4.16 -12.60 3.56
C LYS A 86 -3.09 -13.43 2.86
N ARG A 87 -3.17 -13.59 1.53
CA ARG A 87 -2.20 -14.39 0.76
C ARG A 87 -0.78 -13.86 0.89
N HIS A 88 -0.58 -12.55 0.76
CA HIS A 88 0.75 -11.95 0.84
C HIS A 88 1.31 -11.99 2.27
N LEU A 89 0.48 -11.76 3.29
CA LEU A 89 0.90 -11.93 4.68
C LEU A 89 1.31 -13.37 4.99
N LYS A 90 0.59 -14.36 4.45
CA LYS A 90 0.95 -15.77 4.57
C LYS A 90 2.28 -16.07 3.86
N ALA A 91 2.45 -15.56 2.64
CA ALA A 91 3.67 -15.78 1.84
C ALA A 91 4.94 -15.27 2.52
N ILE A 92 4.87 -14.14 3.25
CA ILE A 92 6.02 -13.61 4.01
C ILE A 92 6.10 -14.15 5.46
N GLY A 93 5.32 -15.18 5.80
CA GLY A 93 5.38 -15.86 7.09
C GLY A 93 4.82 -15.05 8.28
N VAL A 94 3.91 -14.11 8.06
CA VAL A 94 3.24 -13.41 9.16
C VAL A 94 2.25 -14.38 9.84
N PRO A 95 2.38 -14.62 11.17
CA PRO A 95 1.46 -15.52 11.88
C PRO A 95 0.06 -14.93 11.94
N LYS A 96 -0.96 -15.79 11.87
CA LYS A 96 -2.39 -15.42 11.87
C LYS A 96 -2.77 -14.45 10.73
N PRO A 97 -2.43 -14.76 9.47
CA PRO A 97 -2.63 -13.83 8.34
C PRO A 97 -4.09 -13.48 8.10
N GLU A 98 -5.03 -14.40 8.36
CA GLU A 98 -6.47 -14.17 8.32
C GLU A 98 -6.93 -13.08 9.29
N TYR A 99 -6.44 -13.16 10.52
CA TYR A 99 -6.73 -12.20 11.57
C TYR A 99 -6.27 -10.80 11.17
N TYR A 100 -5.02 -10.65 10.75
CA TYR A 100 -4.50 -9.35 10.32
C TYR A 100 -5.20 -8.81 9.07
N ALA A 101 -5.52 -9.67 8.11
CA ALA A 101 -6.25 -9.28 6.91
C ALA A 101 -7.68 -8.81 7.24
N LYS A 102 -8.38 -9.52 8.14
CA LYS A 102 -9.72 -9.14 8.62
C LYS A 102 -9.71 -7.75 9.22
N TRP A 103 -8.81 -7.49 10.16
CA TRP A 103 -8.75 -6.24 10.91
C TRP A 103 -8.11 -5.07 10.17
N SER A 104 -7.44 -5.34 9.03
CA SER A 104 -6.85 -4.30 8.18
C SER A 104 -7.77 -3.88 7.03
N THR A 105 -8.98 -4.43 6.92
CA THR A 105 -9.88 -4.16 5.80
C THR A 105 -11.26 -3.74 6.28
N VAL A 106 -11.92 -2.91 5.48
CA VAL A 106 -13.31 -2.46 5.68
C VAL A 106 -14.20 -2.95 4.56
N ARG A 107 -15.53 -2.87 4.72
CA ARG A 107 -16.46 -3.14 3.64
C ARG A 107 -16.17 -2.18 2.47
N ASN A 108 -16.16 -2.72 1.26
CA ASN A 108 -15.90 -1.91 0.07
C ASN A 108 -16.95 -0.80 -0.06
N PRO A 109 -16.56 0.49 -0.08
CA PRO A 109 -17.49 1.59 -0.23
C PRO A 109 -18.02 1.76 -1.67
N TYR A 110 -17.46 1.01 -2.63
CA TYR A 110 -17.84 1.05 -4.04
C TYR A 110 -18.58 -0.22 -4.47
N PRO A 111 -19.28 -0.21 -5.61
CA PRO A 111 -19.89 -1.40 -6.20
C PRO A 111 -18.87 -2.54 -6.38
N GLY A 112 -19.33 -3.79 -6.24
CA GLY A 112 -18.47 -4.98 -6.36
C GLY A 112 -18.25 -5.75 -5.06
N GLY A 113 -18.75 -5.22 -3.94
CA GLY A 113 -18.82 -5.91 -2.65
C GLY A 113 -17.47 -6.32 -2.04
N GLY A 114 -17.54 -7.08 -0.95
CA GLY A 114 -16.38 -7.62 -0.25
C GLY A 114 -15.70 -6.60 0.67
N TYR A 115 -14.45 -6.91 1.03
CA TYR A 115 -13.65 -6.10 1.95
C TYR A 115 -12.33 -5.72 1.29
N VAL A 116 -11.91 -4.47 1.50
CA VAL A 116 -10.77 -3.84 0.85
C VAL A 116 -9.91 -3.07 1.85
N LEU A 117 -8.67 -2.74 1.49
CA LEU A 117 -7.82 -1.84 2.28
C LEU A 117 -8.42 -0.43 2.29
N PRO A 118 -8.57 0.20 3.47
CA PRO A 118 -9.09 1.56 3.56
C PRO A 118 -7.98 2.62 3.49
N TYR A 119 -8.34 3.82 3.07
CA TYR A 119 -7.59 5.02 3.44
C TYR A 119 -7.80 5.33 4.92
N GLY A 120 -6.75 5.81 5.60
CA GLY A 120 -6.76 6.21 6.99
C GLY A 120 -6.16 5.18 7.97
N PHE A 121 -6.06 3.92 7.60
CA PHE A 121 -5.41 2.91 8.44
C PHE A 121 -3.89 2.95 8.28
N ARG A 122 -3.18 2.93 9.41
CA ARG A 122 -1.71 3.01 9.47
C ARG A 122 -1.01 1.89 8.68
N GLN A 123 -1.58 0.69 8.66
CA GLN A 123 -1.02 -0.46 7.96
C GLN A 123 -1.38 -0.52 6.47
N SER A 124 -2.34 0.25 5.99
CA SER A 124 -2.74 0.20 4.57
C SER A 124 -1.58 0.50 3.60
N PRO A 125 -0.72 1.51 3.83
CA PRO A 125 0.40 1.79 2.95
C PRO A 125 1.38 0.62 2.82
N ILE A 126 1.82 0.02 3.92
CA ILE A 126 2.80 -1.07 3.85
C ILE A 126 2.21 -2.34 3.22
N LEU A 127 0.95 -2.64 3.49
CA LEU A 127 0.26 -3.78 2.88
C LEU A 127 0.05 -3.58 1.38
N ALA A 128 -0.32 -2.38 0.98
CA ALA A 128 -0.50 -2.06 -0.43
C ALA A 128 0.82 -2.11 -1.20
N SER A 129 1.91 -1.58 -0.62
CA SER A 129 3.23 -1.65 -1.23
C SER A 129 3.79 -3.07 -1.29
N LEU A 130 3.55 -3.90 -0.26
CA LEU A 130 3.91 -5.32 -0.30
C LEU A 130 3.22 -6.02 -1.49
N ILE A 131 1.92 -5.79 -1.65
CA ILE A 131 1.14 -6.38 -2.73
C ILE A 131 1.56 -5.85 -4.10
N LEU A 132 1.86 -4.56 -4.21
CA LEU A 132 2.37 -3.96 -5.44
C LEU A 132 3.74 -4.52 -5.79
N SER A 133 4.65 -4.63 -4.84
CA SER A 133 6.00 -5.18 -5.02
C SER A 133 5.95 -6.63 -5.53
N GLU A 134 5.04 -7.44 -5.03
CA GLU A 134 4.87 -8.86 -5.42
C GLU A 134 3.91 -9.06 -6.61
N SER A 135 3.41 -7.98 -7.19
CA SER A 135 2.56 -8.01 -8.38
C SER A 135 3.37 -8.08 -9.68
N PRO A 136 2.73 -8.41 -10.83
CA PRO A 136 3.38 -8.29 -12.13
C PRO A 136 4.01 -6.93 -12.39
N VAL A 137 3.42 -5.84 -11.89
CA VAL A 137 3.98 -4.49 -12.00
C VAL A 137 5.30 -4.38 -11.23
N GLY A 138 5.36 -4.86 -9.99
CA GLY A 138 6.59 -4.86 -9.19
C GLY A 138 7.69 -5.71 -9.83
N ILE A 139 7.33 -6.87 -10.37
CA ILE A 139 8.24 -7.74 -11.11
C ILE A 139 8.78 -7.02 -12.35
N TYR A 140 7.90 -6.39 -13.14
CA TYR A 140 8.29 -5.61 -14.31
C TYR A 140 9.26 -4.47 -13.96
N LEU A 141 8.96 -3.71 -12.90
CA LEU A 141 9.83 -2.63 -12.44
C LEU A 141 11.23 -3.13 -12.06
N ARG A 142 11.33 -4.31 -11.43
CA ARG A 142 12.64 -4.94 -11.13
C ARG A 142 13.42 -5.30 -12.40
N GLY A 143 12.73 -5.75 -13.43
CA GLY A 143 13.32 -6.15 -14.72
C GLY A 143 13.74 -5.00 -15.62
N LEU A 144 13.34 -3.74 -15.33
CA LEU A 144 13.75 -2.59 -16.14
C LEU A 144 15.26 -2.37 -16.10
N PRO A 145 15.88 -1.97 -17.24
CA PRO A 145 17.31 -1.66 -17.31
C PRO A 145 17.75 -0.62 -16.27
N ALA A 146 19.03 -0.66 -15.90
CA ALA A 146 19.62 0.30 -14.97
C ALA A 146 19.63 1.75 -15.51
N THR A 147 19.55 1.92 -16.82
CA THR A 147 19.43 3.22 -17.50
C THR A 147 18.09 3.91 -17.21
N ILE A 148 17.08 3.16 -16.81
CA ILE A 148 15.77 3.68 -16.40
C ILE A 148 15.75 3.94 -14.91
N THR A 149 15.70 5.20 -14.53
CA THR A 149 15.45 5.61 -13.15
C THR A 149 14.00 5.35 -12.80
N LYS A 150 13.76 4.69 -11.66
CA LYS A 150 12.42 4.31 -11.20
C LYS A 150 12.21 4.70 -9.75
N SER A 151 11.01 5.18 -9.45
CA SER A 151 10.55 5.41 -8.08
C SER A 151 9.07 5.05 -7.93
N VAL A 152 8.74 4.51 -6.78
CA VAL A 152 7.37 4.17 -6.35
C VAL A 152 7.09 4.87 -5.04
N PHE A 153 6.03 5.64 -5.01
CA PHE A 153 5.52 6.28 -3.81
C PHE A 153 4.03 5.97 -3.68
N MET A 154 3.72 4.88 -2.98
CA MET A 154 2.37 4.28 -2.90
C MET A 154 1.79 3.96 -4.29
N ASP A 155 0.80 4.72 -4.74
CA ASP A 155 0.11 4.59 -6.04
C ASP A 155 0.82 5.30 -7.19
N ASP A 156 1.72 6.23 -6.88
CA ASP A 156 2.52 6.95 -7.87
C ASP A 156 3.76 6.16 -8.28
N ILE A 157 3.88 5.85 -9.56
CA ILE A 157 5.06 5.23 -10.18
C ILE A 157 5.64 6.25 -11.16
N CYS A 158 6.91 6.60 -10.98
CA CYS A 158 7.63 7.46 -11.89
C CYS A 158 8.82 6.71 -12.52
N LEU A 159 8.92 6.81 -13.83
CA LEU A 159 10.03 6.31 -14.64
C LEU A 159 10.66 7.47 -15.37
N SER A 160 11.97 7.48 -15.52
CA SER A 160 12.66 8.47 -16.34
C SER A 160 13.97 7.94 -16.90
N GLY A 161 14.43 8.55 -17.99
CA GLY A 161 15.68 8.20 -18.66
C GLY A 161 16.21 9.34 -19.50
N MET A 162 17.38 9.13 -20.07
CA MET A 162 18.03 10.09 -20.97
C MET A 162 17.60 9.89 -22.43
N ASP A 163 17.16 8.67 -22.79
CA ASP A 163 16.73 8.23 -24.11
C ASP A 163 15.28 7.81 -24.10
#